data_c5356302b15b21027b84f87135c2ae74
#
_entry.id   c5356302b15b21027b84f87135c2ae74
#
_cell.length_a   1.000
_cell.length_b   1.000
_cell.length_c   1.000
_cell.angle_alpha   90.00
_cell.angle_beta   90.00
_cell.angle_gamma   90.00
#
_symmetry.space_group_name_H-M   'P 1'
#
loop_
_entity.id
_entity.type
_entity.pdbx_description
1 polymer ?
#
loop_
_entity_poly.entity_id
_entity_poly.type
_entity_poly.pdbx_seq_one_letter_code
_entity_poly.pdbx_strand_id
1 'polypeptide(L)'
;MKRIAYLWWALAFAILGSGAWIKSSHAQNAGYIAPSTMASAAINISTATTTKIITGITGRWTYITSFNVIAGGSGNFQLVYGTGSTCGTGTTSLTGAYNLTAQAGLVVGSGIAPALVVPTGNDVCVVTSAAVQMSGSIAYAQP
;
A
#
# COMPACT_ATOMS: atom_id res chain seq x y z
N MET A 1 36.76 58.12 21.15
CA MET A 1 35.45 57.68 20.70
C MET A 1 35.46 56.94 19.36
N LYS A 2 36.58 56.43 18.83
CA LYS A 2 36.65 55.69 17.55
C LYS A 2 36.72 54.17 17.68
N ARG A 3 36.82 53.60 18.87
CA ARG A 3 36.98 52.14 19.06
C ARG A 3 35.68 51.38 19.26
N ILE A 4 34.55 52.02 19.47
CA ILE A 4 33.24 51.36 19.72
C ILE A 4 32.56 51.01 18.36
N ALA A 5 32.84 51.75 17.30
CA ALA A 5 32.21 51.52 16.00
C ALA A 5 32.63 50.17 15.35
N TYR A 6 33.82 49.70 15.61
CA TYR A 6 34.32 48.44 15.02
C TYR A 6 33.74 47.18 15.67
N LEU A 7 33.34 47.28 16.95
CA LEU A 7 32.72 46.15 17.62
C LEU A 7 31.32 45.80 17.08
N TRP A 8 30.58 46.81 16.65
CA TRP A 8 29.24 46.62 16.12
C TRP A 8 29.26 45.99 14.72
N TRP A 9 30.27 46.28 13.90
CA TRP A 9 30.44 45.67 12.58
C TRP A 9 30.85 44.20 12.67
N ALA A 10 31.64 43.80 13.63
CA ALA A 10 32.04 42.42 13.85
C ALA A 10 30.87 41.55 14.33
N LEU A 11 29.98 42.12 15.16
CA LEU A 11 28.79 41.39 15.63
C LEU A 11 27.75 41.19 14.52
N ALA A 12 27.60 42.17 13.62
CA ALA A 12 26.66 42.06 12.50
C ALA A 12 27.09 41.02 11.46
N PHE A 13 28.39 40.82 11.26
CA PHE A 13 28.90 39.80 10.34
C PHE A 13 28.80 38.36 10.94
N ALA A 14 28.89 38.22 12.26
CA ALA A 14 28.77 36.93 12.92
C ALA A 14 27.32 36.36 12.84
N ILE A 15 26.32 37.24 12.77
CA ILE A 15 24.89 36.83 12.67
C ILE A 15 24.54 36.47 11.23
N LEU A 16 25.19 37.06 10.23
CA LEU A 16 24.95 36.74 8.81
C LEU A 16 25.72 35.52 8.31
N GLY A 17 26.77 35.10 9.04
CA GLY A 17 27.59 33.93 8.66
C GLY A 17 27.07 32.59 9.21
N SER A 18 26.20 32.60 10.19
CA SER A 18 25.47 31.41 10.65
C SER A 18 24.22 31.21 9.80
N GLY A 19 24.38 31.12 8.48
CA GLY A 19 23.39 30.52 7.63
C GLY A 19 23.15 29.12 8.18
N ALA A 20 22.20 29.01 9.11
CA ALA A 20 21.63 27.73 9.45
C ALA A 20 21.15 27.13 8.13
N TRP A 21 21.93 26.23 7.58
CA TRP A 21 21.48 25.31 6.58
C TRP A 21 20.33 24.54 7.25
N ILE A 22 19.13 25.10 7.16
CA ILE A 22 17.92 24.34 7.41
C ILE A 22 17.97 23.26 6.34
N LYS A 23 18.60 22.14 6.67
CA LYS A 23 18.33 20.92 5.95
C LYS A 23 16.82 20.76 6.13
N SER A 24 16.07 21.09 5.09
CA SER A 24 14.70 20.65 4.99
C SER A 24 14.79 19.12 5.09
N SER A 25 14.63 18.62 6.31
CA SER A 25 14.27 17.24 6.49
C SER A 25 12.95 17.13 5.78
N HIS A 26 12.97 16.70 4.52
CA HIS A 26 11.80 16.13 3.92
C HIS A 26 11.43 15.00 4.89
N ALA A 27 10.45 15.25 5.73
CA ALA A 27 9.75 14.18 6.41
C ALA A 27 9.20 13.34 5.26
N GLN A 28 9.99 12.35 4.84
CA GLN A 28 9.47 11.31 3.99
C GLN A 28 8.38 10.68 4.82
N ASN A 29 7.14 11.00 4.50
CA ASN A 29 6.00 10.26 4.99
C ASN A 29 6.24 8.82 4.58
N ALA A 30 6.90 8.05 5.45
CA ALA A 30 7.02 6.63 5.29
C ALA A 30 5.58 6.08 5.26
N GLY A 31 5.07 5.85 4.06
CA GLY A 31 3.69 5.42 3.84
C GLY A 31 2.89 6.23 2.83
N TYR A 32 3.38 7.39 2.35
CA TYR A 32 2.73 8.06 1.23
C TYR A 32 3.09 7.38 -0.09
N ILE A 33 2.10 6.76 -0.71
CA ILE A 33 2.25 6.21 -2.06
C ILE A 33 1.81 7.30 -3.04
N ALA A 34 2.75 7.72 -3.91
CA ALA A 34 2.45 8.75 -4.89
C ALA A 34 1.32 8.29 -5.82
N PRO A 35 0.32 9.13 -6.11
CA PRO A 35 -0.80 8.77 -7.00
C PRO A 35 -0.37 8.24 -8.37
N SER A 36 0.79 8.69 -8.88
CA SER A 36 1.36 8.24 -10.16
C SER A 36 1.80 6.77 -10.18
N THR A 37 1.95 6.13 -9.00
CA THR A 37 2.33 4.71 -8.89
C THR A 37 1.14 3.82 -8.52
N MET A 38 -0.03 4.41 -8.31
CA MET A 38 -1.23 3.68 -7.96
C MET A 38 -1.83 2.97 -9.18
N ALA A 39 -2.21 1.72 -8.98
CA ALA A 39 -2.92 0.89 -9.95
C ALA A 39 -4.14 0.27 -9.28
N SER A 40 -5.04 -0.26 -10.10
CA SER A 40 -6.18 -1.04 -9.61
C SER A 40 -6.32 -2.34 -10.39
N ALA A 41 -6.80 -3.38 -9.72
CA ALA A 41 -7.17 -4.64 -10.34
C ALA A 41 -8.63 -4.98 -9.97
N ALA A 42 -9.36 -5.56 -10.91
CA ALA A 42 -10.72 -6.02 -10.66
C ALA A 42 -10.70 -7.33 -9.88
N ILE A 43 -11.62 -7.47 -8.94
CA ILE A 43 -12.00 -8.73 -8.34
C ILE A 43 -13.27 -9.18 -9.07
N ASN A 44 -13.18 -10.26 -9.84
CA ASN A 44 -14.29 -10.81 -10.60
C ASN A 44 -14.14 -12.34 -10.63
N ILE A 45 -14.69 -13.01 -9.64
CA ILE A 45 -14.51 -14.44 -9.39
C ILE A 45 -15.87 -15.07 -9.19
N SER A 46 -16.12 -16.18 -9.89
CA SER A 46 -17.37 -16.95 -9.78
C SER A 46 -17.12 -18.43 -9.47
N THR A 47 -15.92 -18.79 -9.09
CA THR A 47 -15.49 -20.19 -8.85
C THR A 47 -14.92 -20.34 -7.45
N ALA A 48 -15.11 -21.53 -6.86
CA ALA A 48 -14.47 -21.89 -5.59
C ALA A 48 -13.00 -22.28 -5.82
N THR A 49 -12.11 -21.28 -5.94
CA THR A 49 -10.70 -21.50 -6.28
C THR A 49 -9.82 -20.35 -5.79
N THR A 50 -8.53 -20.54 -5.91
CA THR A 50 -7.55 -19.47 -5.73
C THR A 50 -7.31 -18.79 -7.06
N THR A 51 -7.55 -17.49 -7.14
CA THR A 51 -7.41 -16.68 -8.36
C THR A 51 -6.38 -15.59 -8.15
N LYS A 52 -5.38 -15.51 -9.03
CA LYS A 52 -4.39 -14.43 -9.01
C LYS A 52 -5.01 -13.12 -9.49
N ILE A 53 -4.87 -12.07 -8.69
CA ILE A 53 -5.40 -10.73 -8.96
C ILE A 53 -4.28 -9.76 -9.32
N ILE A 54 -3.13 -9.82 -8.63
CA ILE A 54 -1.98 -8.96 -8.89
C ILE A 54 -0.75 -9.83 -9.11
N THR A 55 -0.03 -9.54 -10.18
CA THR A 55 1.27 -10.18 -10.44
C THR A 55 2.37 -9.43 -9.71
N GLY A 56 3.15 -10.15 -8.93
CA GLY A 56 4.32 -9.63 -8.23
C GLY A 56 5.44 -9.25 -9.19
N ILE A 57 6.14 -8.16 -8.88
CA ILE A 57 7.32 -7.72 -9.64
C ILE A 57 8.57 -8.02 -8.80
N THR A 58 9.54 -8.70 -9.41
CA THR A 58 10.83 -8.98 -8.75
C THR A 58 11.50 -7.68 -8.30
N GLY A 59 11.93 -7.64 -7.06
CA GLY A 59 12.58 -6.47 -6.46
C GLY A 59 11.63 -5.37 -6.00
N ARG A 60 10.31 -5.49 -6.23
CA ARG A 60 9.32 -4.50 -5.80
C ARG A 60 8.36 -5.07 -4.79
N TRP A 61 8.04 -4.29 -3.78
CA TRP A 61 6.97 -4.59 -2.83
C TRP A 61 5.62 -4.24 -3.43
N THR A 62 4.58 -4.97 -3.06
CA THR A 62 3.20 -4.60 -3.40
C THR A 62 2.52 -4.03 -2.16
N TYR A 63 2.09 -2.78 -2.25
CA TYR A 63 1.37 -2.07 -1.21
C TYR A 63 -0.09 -1.97 -1.60
N ILE A 64 -0.97 -2.66 -0.86
CA ILE A 64 -2.41 -2.59 -1.06
C ILE A 64 -2.95 -1.48 -0.16
N THR A 65 -3.56 -0.46 -0.75
CA THR A 65 -4.12 0.68 -0.01
C THR A 65 -5.56 0.49 0.37
N SER A 66 -6.32 -0.19 -0.50
CA SER A 66 -7.71 -0.51 -0.24
C SER A 66 -8.19 -1.66 -1.11
N PHE A 67 -9.22 -2.33 -0.67
CA PHE A 67 -10.02 -3.24 -1.50
C PHE A 67 -11.48 -3.20 -1.08
N ASN A 68 -12.35 -3.50 -2.02
CA ASN A 68 -13.75 -3.73 -1.77
C ASN A 68 -14.19 -5.02 -2.46
N VAL A 69 -15.17 -5.67 -1.91
CA VAL A 69 -15.80 -6.86 -2.50
C VAL A 69 -17.26 -6.94 -2.11
N ILE A 70 -18.10 -7.37 -3.05
CA ILE A 70 -19.51 -7.69 -2.82
C ILE A 70 -19.70 -9.14 -3.23
N ALA A 71 -20.35 -9.91 -2.38
CA ALA A 71 -20.69 -11.31 -2.60
C ALA A 71 -22.09 -11.46 -3.20
N GLY A 72 -22.21 -12.14 -4.32
CA GLY A 72 -23.51 -12.50 -4.92
C GLY A 72 -24.21 -13.66 -4.20
N GLY A 73 -23.49 -14.41 -3.37
CA GLY A 73 -23.97 -15.53 -2.58
C GLY A 73 -23.12 -15.74 -1.33
N SER A 74 -23.46 -16.71 -0.50
CA SER A 74 -22.70 -17.00 0.72
C SER A 74 -21.40 -17.74 0.39
N GLY A 75 -20.28 -17.24 0.94
CA GLY A 75 -18.94 -17.82 0.76
C GLY A 75 -17.87 -17.07 1.51
N ASN A 76 -16.68 -17.64 1.56
CA ASN A 76 -15.54 -17.00 2.18
C ASN A 76 -14.70 -16.25 1.13
N PHE A 77 -14.16 -15.13 1.54
CA PHE A 77 -13.21 -14.33 0.79
C PHE A 77 -11.95 -14.15 1.63
N GLN A 78 -10.78 -14.42 1.06
CA GLN A 78 -9.50 -14.24 1.73
C GLN A 78 -8.44 -13.75 0.73
N LEU A 79 -7.62 -12.80 1.14
CA LEU A 79 -6.41 -12.43 0.42
C LEU A 79 -5.22 -13.23 0.93
N VAL A 80 -4.44 -13.75 -0.01
CA VAL A 80 -3.18 -14.46 0.24
C VAL A 80 -2.10 -13.94 -0.70
N TYR A 81 -0.84 -14.19 -0.39
CA TYR A 81 0.25 -14.00 -1.34
C TYR A 81 1.09 -15.25 -1.45
N GLY A 82 1.86 -15.35 -2.52
CA GLY A 82 2.75 -16.45 -2.82
C GLY A 82 3.27 -16.36 -4.24
N THR A 83 3.91 -17.41 -4.72
CA THR A 83 4.42 -17.49 -6.09
C THR A 83 3.72 -18.60 -6.88
N GLY A 84 3.88 -18.59 -8.20
CA GLY A 84 3.24 -19.54 -9.10
C GLY A 84 1.90 -19.06 -9.64
N SER A 85 1.22 -19.87 -10.43
CA SER A 85 0.01 -19.47 -11.16
C SER A 85 -1.16 -19.06 -10.24
N THR A 86 -1.25 -19.68 -9.09
CA THR A 86 -2.35 -19.46 -8.11
C THR A 86 -1.82 -19.21 -6.69
N CYS A 87 -0.66 -18.56 -6.55
CA CYS A 87 0.04 -18.37 -5.28
C CYS A 87 0.32 -19.69 -4.52
N GLY A 88 0.45 -20.82 -5.24
CA GLY A 88 0.54 -22.16 -4.64
C GLY A 88 1.87 -22.48 -3.97
N THR A 89 2.90 -21.66 -4.15
CA THR A 89 4.22 -21.83 -3.54
C THR A 89 4.46 -20.74 -2.51
N GLY A 90 4.77 -21.13 -1.28
CA GLY A 90 5.00 -20.19 -0.18
C GLY A 90 3.76 -19.38 0.20
N THR A 91 2.57 -19.96 0.03
CA THR A 91 1.29 -19.30 0.31
C THR A 91 1.23 -18.78 1.74
N THR A 92 0.98 -17.51 1.89
CA THR A 92 0.83 -16.84 3.19
C THR A 92 -0.44 -15.99 3.19
N SER A 93 -1.20 -16.06 4.27
CA SER A 93 -2.42 -15.26 4.43
C SER A 93 -2.09 -13.79 4.65
N LEU A 94 -2.72 -12.91 3.88
CA LEU A 94 -2.71 -11.46 4.09
C LEU A 94 -3.86 -11.03 5.02
N THR A 95 -4.98 -11.73 4.92
CA THR A 95 -6.17 -11.47 5.75
C THR A 95 -6.68 -12.77 6.34
N GLY A 96 -7.56 -12.69 7.33
CA GLY A 96 -8.44 -13.81 7.69
C GLY A 96 -9.42 -14.13 6.57
N ALA A 97 -10.11 -15.25 6.68
CA ALA A 97 -11.21 -15.58 5.80
C ALA A 97 -12.47 -14.81 6.27
N TYR A 98 -12.95 -13.89 5.45
CA TYR A 98 -14.19 -13.18 5.70
C TYR A 98 -15.39 -14.03 5.25
N ASN A 99 -16.29 -14.33 6.16
CA ASN A 99 -17.55 -15.01 5.84
C ASN A 99 -18.55 -13.98 5.32
N LEU A 100 -18.83 -14.01 4.03
CA LEU A 100 -19.78 -13.12 3.39
C LEU A 100 -21.08 -13.87 3.11
N THR A 101 -22.20 -13.23 3.38
CA THR A 101 -23.54 -13.70 2.99
C THR A 101 -23.91 -13.09 1.65
N ALA A 102 -24.99 -13.55 1.02
CA ALA A 102 -25.50 -12.97 -0.21
C ALA A 102 -25.73 -11.46 -0.06
N GLN A 103 -25.28 -10.68 -1.02
CA GLN A 103 -25.33 -9.20 -1.06
C GLN A 103 -24.48 -8.48 0.02
N ALA A 104 -23.70 -9.23 0.83
CA ALA A 104 -22.80 -8.62 1.78
C ALA A 104 -21.64 -7.94 1.05
N GLY A 105 -21.31 -6.73 1.49
CA GLY A 105 -20.14 -5.96 1.03
C GLY A 105 -19.09 -5.85 2.12
N LEU A 106 -17.83 -5.91 1.72
CA LEU A 106 -16.67 -5.65 2.57
C LEU A 106 -15.84 -4.53 1.93
N VAL A 107 -15.48 -3.54 2.74
CA VAL A 107 -14.56 -2.47 2.34
C VAL A 107 -13.45 -2.39 3.37
N VAL A 108 -12.22 -2.48 2.90
CA VAL A 108 -11.01 -2.32 3.72
C VAL A 108 -10.11 -1.30 3.05
N GLY A 109 -9.66 -0.33 3.81
CA GLY A 109 -8.74 0.69 3.31
C GLY A 109 -8.40 1.73 4.37
N SER A 110 -7.24 2.33 4.23
CA SER A 110 -6.75 3.39 5.11
C SER A 110 -6.54 4.71 4.38
N GLY A 111 -7.01 4.81 3.12
CA GLY A 111 -6.79 5.97 2.27
C GLY A 111 -5.44 5.95 1.58
N ILE A 112 -4.50 6.80 2.00
CA ILE A 112 -3.18 6.96 1.37
C ILE A 112 -2.08 6.06 1.98
N ALA A 113 -2.31 5.45 3.12
CA ALA A 113 -1.37 4.51 3.72
C ALA A 113 -1.64 3.08 3.25
N PRO A 114 -0.63 2.19 3.16
CA PRO A 114 -0.86 0.78 2.87
C PRO A 114 -1.69 0.13 3.98
N ALA A 115 -2.77 -0.54 3.60
CA ALA A 115 -3.54 -1.39 4.49
C ALA A 115 -2.87 -2.77 4.66
N LEU A 116 -2.27 -3.28 3.57
CA LEU A 116 -1.57 -4.56 3.53
C LEU A 116 -0.28 -4.43 2.72
N VAL A 117 0.73 -5.21 3.08
CA VAL A 117 2.04 -5.19 2.41
C VAL A 117 2.43 -6.62 2.00
N VAL A 118 2.84 -6.77 0.76
CA VAL A 118 3.26 -8.05 0.17
C VAL A 118 4.75 -7.99 -0.18
N PRO A 119 5.56 -8.97 0.24
CA PRO A 119 6.98 -9.02 -0.07
C PRO A 119 7.26 -9.07 -1.58
N THR A 120 8.47 -8.65 -1.95
CA THR A 120 8.89 -8.55 -3.35
C THR A 120 8.73 -9.86 -4.12
N GLY A 121 8.27 -9.76 -5.37
CA GLY A 121 8.16 -10.91 -6.27
C GLY A 121 7.00 -11.87 -5.96
N ASN A 122 6.18 -11.59 -4.94
CA ASN A 122 5.02 -12.41 -4.62
C ASN A 122 3.76 -11.86 -5.31
N ASP A 123 2.98 -12.77 -5.87
CA ASP A 123 1.67 -12.50 -6.43
C ASP A 123 0.64 -12.31 -5.31
N VAL A 124 -0.43 -11.58 -5.57
CA VAL A 124 -1.61 -11.50 -4.68
C VAL A 124 -2.74 -12.31 -5.30
N CYS A 125 -3.29 -13.21 -4.50
CA CYS A 125 -4.39 -14.06 -4.89
C CYS A 125 -5.58 -13.90 -3.94
N VAL A 126 -6.76 -14.14 -4.49
CA VAL A 126 -8.00 -14.31 -3.72
C VAL A 126 -8.32 -15.79 -3.62
N VAL A 127 -8.62 -16.24 -2.42
CA VAL A 127 -9.18 -17.56 -2.15
C VAL A 127 -10.65 -17.41 -1.87
N THR A 128 -11.49 -18.19 -2.57
CA THR A 128 -12.93 -18.26 -2.37
C THR A 128 -13.35 -19.70 -2.03
N SER A 129 -14.27 -19.86 -1.09
CA SER A 129 -14.74 -21.19 -0.65
C SER A 129 -15.98 -21.70 -1.39
N ALA A 130 -16.64 -20.83 -2.15
CA ALA A 130 -17.87 -21.18 -2.86
C ALA A 130 -17.86 -20.63 -4.29
N ALA A 131 -18.53 -21.33 -5.19
CA ALA A 131 -18.74 -20.91 -6.57
C ALA A 131 -19.85 -19.85 -6.66
N VAL A 132 -19.62 -18.71 -6.04
CA VAL A 132 -20.51 -17.56 -6.04
C VAL A 132 -19.76 -16.34 -6.59
N GLN A 133 -20.51 -15.43 -7.20
CA GLN A 133 -19.92 -14.20 -7.74
C GLN A 133 -19.34 -13.35 -6.60
N MET A 134 -18.05 -13.07 -6.66
CA MET A 134 -17.35 -12.07 -5.85
C MET A 134 -16.87 -10.95 -6.79
N SER A 135 -17.39 -9.76 -6.60
CA SER A 135 -17.12 -8.60 -7.46
C SER A 135 -16.59 -7.43 -6.65
N GLY A 136 -15.60 -6.74 -7.18
CA GLY A 136 -15.03 -5.58 -6.51
C GLY A 136 -13.74 -5.10 -7.17
N SER A 137 -12.94 -4.39 -6.39
CA SER A 137 -11.64 -3.87 -6.84
C SER A 137 -10.63 -3.83 -5.71
N ILE A 138 -9.36 -3.84 -6.09
CA ILE A 138 -8.23 -3.68 -5.19
C ILE A 138 -7.32 -2.58 -5.75
N ALA A 139 -7.00 -1.59 -4.92
CA ALA A 139 -6.07 -0.52 -5.24
C ALA A 139 -4.71 -0.82 -4.62
N TYR A 140 -3.66 -0.68 -5.41
CA TYR A 140 -2.31 -1.05 -5.00
C TYR A 140 -1.24 -0.20 -5.68
N ALA A 141 0.00 -0.27 -5.17
CA ALA A 141 1.18 0.29 -5.81
C ALA A 141 2.35 -0.70 -5.74
N GLN A 142 3.21 -0.64 -6.75
CA GLN A 142 4.46 -1.41 -6.83
C GLN A 142 5.60 -0.45 -7.23
N PRO A 143 6.05 0.42 -6.29
CA PRO A 143 7.09 1.42 -6.54
C PRO A 143 8.45 0.80 -6.81
#